data_f4ce483c7199dfe320dbd2811b52eac6
#
_entry.id   f4ce483c7199dfe320dbd2811b52eac6
#
_cell.length_a   1.000
_cell.length_b   1.000
_cell.length_c   1.000
_cell.angle_alpha   90.00
_cell.angle_beta   90.00
_cell.angle_gamma   90.00
#
_symmetry.space_group_name_H-M   'P 1'
#
loop_
_entity.id
_entity.type
_entity.pdbx_description
1 polymer ?
#
loop_
_entity_poly.entity_id
_entity_poly.type
_entity_poly.pdbx_seq_one_letter_code
_entity_poly.pdbx_strand_id
1 'polypeptide(L)'
;MRTTAEERAEMEALGISPGGPAGDRRRPGRAKASVPRTIIRAPDVLNEATDYRPQTVSFSRGLRVPLGNGLVLLLLSGTASVDEHGATIHAGDFRAQMWRTLRNLTRLLESEGATWHDIVRTTCYIRDIERDYGDFNDVRTRFYTAMGLDPMPASTGIQARICRTDLLVEIEAMAIVREGRKGMKGRKR
;
A
#
# COMPACT_ATOMS: atom_id res chain seq x y z
N MET A 1 12.55 1.22 25.19
CA MET A 1 11.74 0.09 25.67
C MET A 1 12.70 -1.05 25.98
N ARG A 2 12.62 -1.72 27.12
CA ARG A 2 13.50 -2.85 27.45
C ARG A 2 12.81 -4.14 26.96
N THR A 3 13.54 -4.96 26.20
CA THR A 3 13.06 -6.26 25.70
C THR A 3 12.79 -7.21 26.88
N THR A 4 11.60 -7.84 26.92
CA THR A 4 11.24 -8.81 27.96
C THR A 4 12.02 -10.12 27.85
N ALA A 5 11.95 -10.99 28.86
CA ALA A 5 12.62 -12.30 28.81
C ALA A 5 12.01 -13.21 27.72
N GLU A 6 10.69 -13.21 27.61
CA GLU A 6 9.95 -13.95 26.59
C GLU A 6 10.28 -13.46 25.19
N GLU A 7 10.30 -12.15 24.99
CA GLU A 7 10.67 -11.54 23.69
C GLU A 7 12.10 -11.92 23.28
N ARG A 8 13.05 -11.98 24.23
CA ARG A 8 14.41 -12.42 23.96
C ARG A 8 14.46 -13.88 23.52
N ALA A 9 13.75 -14.76 24.21
CA ALA A 9 13.69 -16.17 23.86
C ALA A 9 13.18 -16.38 22.44
N GLU A 10 12.13 -15.67 22.03
CA GLU A 10 11.62 -15.74 20.66
C GLU A 10 12.58 -15.15 19.62
N MET A 11 13.26 -14.05 19.95
CA MET A 11 14.31 -13.49 19.09
C MET A 11 15.47 -14.47 18.89
N GLU A 12 15.94 -15.10 19.95
CA GLU A 12 17.04 -16.07 19.92
C GLU A 12 16.65 -17.30 19.10
N ALA A 13 15.42 -17.81 19.24
CA ALA A 13 14.89 -18.91 18.44
C ALA A 13 14.87 -18.58 16.93
N LEU A 14 14.73 -17.31 16.58
CA LEU A 14 14.80 -16.80 15.20
C LEU A 14 16.23 -16.43 14.76
N GLY A 15 17.26 -16.65 15.61
CA GLY A 15 18.63 -16.26 15.32
C GLY A 15 18.85 -14.74 15.34
N ILE A 16 18.00 -14.00 16.05
CA ILE A 16 18.07 -12.54 16.19
C ILE A 16 18.67 -12.21 17.54
N SER A 17 19.78 -11.49 17.57
CA SER A 17 20.43 -11.08 18.82
C SER A 17 19.68 -9.97 19.53
N PRO A 18 19.22 -10.16 20.79
CA PRO A 18 18.61 -9.11 21.59
C PRO A 18 19.67 -8.07 21.99
N GLY A 19 19.66 -6.90 21.42
CA GLY A 19 20.56 -5.80 21.77
C GLY A 19 21.60 -5.42 20.73
N GLY A 20 21.59 -6.06 19.58
CA GLY A 20 22.31 -5.54 18.41
C GLY A 20 21.69 -4.20 17.97
N PRO A 21 22.48 -3.20 17.50
CA PRO A 21 21.93 -2.02 16.89
C PRO A 21 20.95 -2.44 15.77
N ALA A 22 19.82 -1.76 15.67
CA ALA A 22 18.87 -1.97 14.58
C ALA A 22 19.61 -1.74 13.24
N GLY A 23 20.25 -2.77 12.71
CA GLY A 23 21.13 -2.67 11.54
C GLY A 23 22.33 -3.60 11.54
N ASP A 24 22.80 -4.11 12.68
CA ASP A 24 23.84 -5.15 12.72
C ASP A 24 23.21 -6.52 12.50
N ARG A 25 22.67 -6.69 11.31
CA ARG A 25 22.44 -8.02 10.75
C ARG A 25 23.79 -8.47 10.22
N ARG A 26 24.52 -9.28 10.98
CA ARG A 26 25.35 -10.32 10.36
C ARG A 26 24.35 -11.17 9.56
N ARG A 27 24.09 -10.74 8.33
CA ARG A 27 23.20 -11.43 7.41
C ARG A 27 23.81 -12.82 7.19
N PRO A 28 23.20 -13.92 7.63
CA PRO A 28 23.49 -15.20 7.01
C PRO A 28 23.34 -14.94 5.52
N GLY A 29 24.32 -15.36 4.71
CA GLY A 29 24.48 -14.95 3.33
C GLY A 29 23.14 -14.79 2.66
N ARG A 30 22.86 -13.58 2.18
CA ARG A 30 21.53 -13.08 1.79
C ARG A 30 20.88 -14.10 0.85
N ALA A 31 20.03 -14.99 1.40
CA ALA A 31 19.26 -15.91 0.58
C ALA A 31 18.48 -15.06 -0.41
N LYS A 32 18.83 -15.16 -1.69
CA LYS A 32 18.08 -14.49 -2.75
C LYS A 32 16.68 -15.11 -2.77
N ALA A 33 15.65 -14.29 -2.78
CA ALA A 33 14.31 -14.79 -3.00
C ALA A 33 14.28 -15.61 -4.30
N SER A 34 13.65 -16.76 -4.29
CA SER A 34 13.51 -17.63 -5.48
C SER A 34 12.76 -16.94 -6.61
N VAL A 35 11.86 -15.99 -6.27
CA VAL A 35 11.17 -15.13 -7.21
C VAL A 35 11.71 -13.71 -7.06
N PRO A 36 12.23 -13.08 -8.14
CA PRO A 36 12.69 -11.71 -8.11
C PRO A 36 11.51 -10.78 -7.80
N ARG A 37 11.79 -9.71 -7.06
CA ARG A 37 10.81 -8.67 -6.73
C ARG A 37 11.49 -7.31 -6.65
N THR A 38 10.82 -6.28 -7.12
CA THR A 38 11.27 -4.89 -7.06
C THR A 38 10.29 -4.05 -6.25
N ILE A 39 10.84 -3.03 -5.57
CA ILE A 39 10.03 -2.09 -4.79
C ILE A 39 9.41 -1.09 -5.75
N ILE A 40 8.11 -0.87 -5.63
CA ILE A 40 7.39 0.22 -6.27
C ILE A 40 7.71 1.51 -5.53
N ARG A 41 8.11 2.56 -6.27
CA ARG A 41 8.47 3.88 -5.74
C ARG A 41 7.68 4.95 -6.46
N ALA A 42 7.03 5.82 -5.69
CA ALA A 42 6.29 6.96 -6.22
C ALA A 42 6.42 8.16 -5.26
N PRO A 43 7.64 8.73 -5.08
CA PRO A 43 7.90 9.78 -4.09
C PRO A 43 7.09 11.07 -4.35
N ASP A 44 6.72 11.33 -5.61
CA ASP A 44 5.88 12.47 -5.99
C ASP A 44 4.39 12.30 -5.63
N VAL A 45 4.02 11.12 -5.10
CA VAL A 45 2.62 10.78 -4.77
C VAL A 45 2.45 10.60 -3.28
N LEU A 46 3.34 9.82 -2.68
CA LEU A 46 3.33 9.43 -1.27
C LEU A 46 4.75 9.49 -0.74
N ASN A 47 4.89 9.89 0.52
CA ASN A 47 6.17 9.77 1.19
C ASN A 47 6.68 8.33 1.13
N GLU A 48 7.96 8.18 0.85
CA GLU A 48 8.59 6.85 0.84
C GLU A 48 8.51 6.20 2.22
N ALA A 49 8.47 4.87 2.24
CA ALA A 49 8.43 4.13 3.48
C ALA A 49 9.65 4.41 4.39
N THR A 50 10.73 4.94 3.84
CA THR A 50 11.96 5.33 4.55
C THR A 50 11.87 6.69 5.24
N ASP A 51 10.83 7.49 4.96
CA ASP A 51 10.73 8.88 5.43
C ASP A 51 10.12 9.03 6.83
N TYR A 52 9.76 7.92 7.48
CA TYR A 52 9.24 7.91 8.85
C TYR A 52 10.34 7.94 9.92
N ARG A 53 11.44 8.67 9.69
CA ARG A 53 12.53 8.80 10.65
C ARG A 53 12.05 9.47 11.96
N PRO A 54 12.56 9.03 13.12
CA PRO A 54 13.73 8.16 13.36
C PRO A 54 13.43 6.65 13.32
N GLN A 55 12.21 6.22 13.06
CA GLN A 55 11.83 4.82 13.08
C GLN A 55 12.20 4.12 11.77
N THR A 56 12.83 2.94 11.88
CA THR A 56 13.08 2.09 10.71
C THR A 56 11.76 1.54 10.19
N VAL A 57 11.43 1.79 8.95
CA VAL A 57 10.21 1.29 8.32
C VAL A 57 10.38 -0.16 7.90
N SER A 58 9.38 -0.97 8.17
CA SER A 58 9.40 -2.41 7.93
C SER A 58 8.53 -2.84 6.75
N PHE A 59 8.15 -1.92 5.87
CA PHE A 59 7.31 -2.22 4.69
C PHE A 59 7.79 -1.45 3.45
N SER A 60 7.30 -1.85 2.28
CA SER A 60 7.44 -1.13 1.02
C SER A 60 6.09 -0.60 0.58
N ARG A 61 6.03 0.52 -0.16
CA ARG A 61 4.76 1.07 -0.71
C ARG A 61 4.08 0.11 -1.67
N GLY A 62 4.85 -0.75 -2.30
CA GLY A 62 4.37 -1.85 -3.10
C GLY A 62 5.51 -2.70 -3.61
N LEU A 63 5.16 -3.85 -4.16
CA LEU A 63 6.09 -4.78 -4.79
C LEU A 63 5.62 -5.11 -6.20
N ARG A 64 6.57 -5.15 -7.12
CA ARG A 64 6.43 -5.67 -8.47
C ARG A 64 7.03 -7.08 -8.51
N VAL A 65 6.23 -8.09 -8.86
CA VAL A 65 6.61 -9.51 -8.87
C VAL A 65 6.33 -10.09 -10.25
N PRO A 66 7.35 -10.49 -11.03
CA PRO A 66 7.15 -11.19 -12.30
C PRO A 66 6.46 -12.55 -12.05
N LEU A 67 5.41 -12.83 -12.82
CA LEU A 67 4.67 -14.10 -12.80
C LEU A 67 5.11 -15.05 -13.93
N GLY A 68 5.97 -14.59 -14.84
CA GLY A 68 6.29 -15.28 -16.08
C GLY A 68 5.31 -14.96 -17.22
N ASN A 69 5.64 -15.40 -18.44
CA ASN A 69 4.83 -15.17 -19.65
C ASN A 69 4.48 -13.71 -19.90
N GLY A 70 5.35 -12.78 -19.52
CA GLY A 70 5.13 -11.34 -19.64
C GLY A 70 4.04 -10.78 -18.73
N LEU A 71 3.67 -11.50 -17.66
CA LEU A 71 2.75 -11.03 -16.62
C LEU A 71 3.50 -10.60 -15.38
N VAL A 72 2.99 -9.58 -14.71
CA VAL A 72 3.53 -9.02 -13.48
C VAL A 72 2.39 -8.78 -12.50
N LEU A 73 2.57 -9.21 -11.26
CA LEU A 73 1.71 -8.88 -10.15
C LEU A 73 2.26 -7.61 -9.46
N LEU A 74 1.39 -6.63 -9.28
CA LEU A 74 1.62 -5.47 -8.43
C LEU A 74 0.87 -5.67 -7.11
N LEU A 75 1.61 -5.63 -6.01
CA LEU A 75 1.08 -5.65 -4.65
C LEU A 75 1.21 -4.23 -4.10
N LEU A 76 0.11 -3.51 -3.93
CA LEU A 76 0.08 -2.16 -3.38
C LEU A 76 -0.29 -2.24 -1.90
N SER A 77 0.59 -1.75 -1.04
CA SER A 77 0.36 -1.67 0.40
C SER A 77 -0.76 -0.70 0.73
N GLY A 78 -1.24 -0.75 1.96
CA GLY A 78 -2.25 0.16 2.47
C GLY A 78 -1.94 1.61 2.11
N THR A 79 -2.87 2.22 1.39
CA THR A 79 -2.81 3.58 0.90
C THR A 79 -3.99 4.34 1.48
N ALA A 80 -3.74 5.53 2.00
CA ALA A 80 -4.72 6.36 2.68
C ALA A 80 -4.67 7.81 2.20
N SER A 81 -5.46 8.67 2.82
CA SER A 81 -5.54 10.09 2.52
C SER A 81 -4.36 10.86 3.12
N VAL A 82 -3.19 10.71 2.49
CA VAL A 82 -1.97 11.43 2.86
C VAL A 82 -1.39 12.20 1.67
N ASP A 83 -0.55 13.18 1.94
CA ASP A 83 0.24 13.88 0.93
C ASP A 83 1.64 13.26 0.75
N GLU A 84 2.45 13.88 -0.10
CA GLU A 84 3.83 13.49 -0.39
C GLU A 84 4.79 13.63 0.81
N HIS A 85 4.39 14.38 1.85
CA HIS A 85 5.13 14.53 3.10
C HIS A 85 4.62 13.58 4.19
N GLY A 86 3.56 12.80 3.89
CA GLY A 86 2.95 11.87 4.83
C GLY A 86 1.96 12.51 5.80
N ALA A 87 1.60 13.77 5.64
CA ALA A 87 0.56 14.42 6.45
C ALA A 87 -0.84 13.94 6.02
N THR A 88 -1.74 13.74 7.00
CA THR A 88 -3.14 13.40 6.69
C THR A 88 -3.84 14.57 6.05
N ILE A 89 -4.49 14.30 4.94
CA ILE A 89 -5.32 15.27 4.22
C ILE A 89 -6.79 14.97 4.49
N HIS A 90 -7.60 16.00 4.67
CA HIS A 90 -9.06 15.92 4.93
C HIS A 90 -9.40 15.17 6.24
N ALA A 91 -8.66 15.45 7.33
CA ALA A 91 -8.97 14.88 8.64
C ALA A 91 -10.45 15.13 9.02
N GLY A 92 -11.16 14.07 9.44
CA GLY A 92 -12.57 14.13 9.85
C GLY A 92 -13.60 14.02 8.71
N ASP A 93 -13.21 14.15 7.44
CA ASP A 93 -14.10 14.01 6.29
C ASP A 93 -13.86 12.67 5.57
N PHE A 94 -14.73 11.68 5.82
CA PHE A 94 -14.61 10.35 5.23
C PHE A 94 -14.66 10.38 3.71
N ARG A 95 -15.60 11.13 3.13
CA ARG A 95 -15.79 11.16 1.68
C ARG A 95 -14.58 11.78 0.98
N ALA A 96 -14.08 12.88 1.49
CA ALA A 96 -12.88 13.53 0.94
C ALA A 96 -11.65 12.65 1.11
N GLN A 97 -11.49 11.95 2.25
CA GLN A 97 -10.41 10.97 2.44
C GLN A 97 -10.53 9.80 1.46
N MET A 98 -11.73 9.29 1.21
CA MET A 98 -11.94 8.20 0.25
C MET A 98 -11.52 8.62 -1.17
N TRP A 99 -11.92 9.80 -1.64
CA TRP A 99 -11.50 10.34 -2.93
C TRP A 99 -9.98 10.54 -3.02
N ARG A 100 -9.36 11.06 -1.95
CA ARG A 100 -7.89 11.23 -1.90
C ARG A 100 -7.17 9.90 -1.95
N THR A 101 -7.66 8.89 -1.23
CA THR A 101 -7.13 7.53 -1.23
C THR A 101 -7.18 6.91 -2.62
N LEU A 102 -8.32 7.00 -3.31
CA LEU A 102 -8.48 6.54 -4.70
C LEU A 102 -7.53 7.27 -5.66
N ARG A 103 -7.37 8.59 -5.49
CA ARG A 103 -6.40 9.39 -6.26
C ARG A 103 -4.96 8.93 -6.02
N ASN A 104 -4.57 8.68 -4.78
CA ASN A 104 -3.23 8.21 -4.45
C ASN A 104 -2.96 6.83 -5.07
N LEU A 105 -3.93 5.89 -5.00
CA LEU A 105 -3.83 4.59 -5.67
C LEU A 105 -3.73 4.73 -7.19
N THR A 106 -4.51 5.61 -7.81
CA THR A 106 -4.42 5.89 -9.25
C THR A 106 -3.00 6.27 -9.63
N ARG A 107 -2.38 7.20 -8.89
CA ARG A 107 -1.02 7.67 -9.15
C ARG A 107 0.03 6.57 -8.94
N LEU A 108 -0.14 5.71 -7.93
CA LEU A 108 0.72 4.52 -7.75
C LEU A 108 0.62 3.55 -8.91
N LEU A 109 -0.58 3.29 -9.43
CA LEU A 109 -0.76 2.46 -10.62
C LEU A 109 -0.10 3.08 -11.84
N GLU A 110 -0.30 4.38 -12.08
CA GLU A 110 0.29 5.11 -13.20
C GLU A 110 1.83 5.05 -13.18
N SER A 111 2.46 5.10 -12.00
CA SER A 111 3.92 4.98 -11.88
C SER A 111 4.46 3.64 -12.39
N GLU A 112 3.64 2.60 -12.36
CA GLU A 112 3.94 1.25 -12.87
C GLU A 112 3.38 0.98 -14.28
N GLY A 113 2.78 1.97 -14.93
CA GLY A 113 2.11 1.81 -16.22
C GLY A 113 0.81 1.02 -16.16
N ALA A 114 0.22 0.92 -14.97
CA ALA A 114 -1.03 0.25 -14.69
C ALA A 114 -2.20 1.24 -14.62
N THR A 115 -3.40 0.70 -14.67
CA THR A 115 -4.66 1.43 -14.53
C THR A 115 -5.60 0.69 -13.59
N TRP A 116 -6.74 1.25 -13.29
CA TRP A 116 -7.79 0.58 -12.51
C TRP A 116 -8.35 -0.68 -13.19
N HIS A 117 -8.28 -0.78 -14.53
CA HIS A 117 -8.65 -1.99 -15.26
C HIS A 117 -7.73 -3.18 -15.00
N ASP A 118 -6.54 -2.94 -14.48
CA ASP A 118 -5.57 -3.98 -14.15
C ASP A 118 -5.74 -4.48 -12.71
N ILE A 119 -6.54 -3.79 -11.86
CA ILE A 119 -6.81 -4.21 -10.48
C ILE A 119 -7.73 -5.42 -10.48
N VAL A 120 -7.28 -6.48 -9.79
CA VAL A 120 -8.03 -7.72 -9.61
C VAL A 120 -8.68 -7.81 -8.22
N ARG A 121 -8.11 -7.16 -7.22
CA ARG A 121 -8.60 -7.17 -5.84
C ARG A 121 -8.29 -5.89 -5.10
N THR A 122 -9.23 -5.50 -4.23
CA THR A 122 -9.02 -4.47 -3.19
C THR A 122 -9.45 -5.00 -1.83
N THR A 123 -8.72 -4.61 -0.76
CA THR A 123 -9.18 -4.73 0.63
C THR A 123 -9.29 -3.31 1.18
N CYS A 124 -10.46 -2.98 1.68
CA CYS A 124 -10.79 -1.65 2.17
C CYS A 124 -10.99 -1.70 3.68
N TYR A 125 -10.16 -0.98 4.39
CA TYR A 125 -10.20 -0.83 5.84
C TYR A 125 -10.94 0.45 6.18
N ILE A 126 -12.05 0.34 6.91
CA ILE A 126 -12.93 1.45 7.28
C ILE A 126 -12.88 1.59 8.80
N ARG A 127 -12.57 2.77 9.31
CA ARG A 127 -12.43 2.98 10.75
C ARG A 127 -13.72 2.74 11.52
N ASP A 128 -14.83 3.21 10.99
CA ASP A 128 -16.18 3.07 11.57
C ASP A 128 -17.14 2.67 10.46
N ILE A 129 -17.31 1.36 10.30
CA ILE A 129 -18.08 0.80 9.19
C ILE A 129 -19.58 1.09 9.35
N GLU A 130 -20.08 1.14 10.57
CA GLU A 130 -21.49 1.43 10.84
C GLU A 130 -21.87 2.85 10.40
N ARG A 131 -20.96 3.81 10.62
CA ARG A 131 -21.18 5.20 10.23
C ARG A 131 -20.93 5.43 8.74
N ASP A 132 -19.87 4.85 8.19
CA ASP A 132 -19.28 5.30 6.91
C ASP A 132 -19.61 4.37 5.73
N TYR A 133 -20.28 3.22 5.93
CA TYR A 133 -20.49 2.23 4.87
C TYR A 133 -21.32 2.74 3.70
N GLY A 134 -22.32 3.57 3.96
CA GLY A 134 -23.13 4.20 2.91
C GLY A 134 -22.29 5.11 2.02
N ASP A 135 -21.51 5.99 2.62
CA ASP A 135 -20.59 6.90 1.92
C ASP A 135 -19.47 6.16 1.19
N PHE A 136 -18.93 5.11 1.81
CA PHE A 136 -17.95 4.25 1.18
C PHE A 136 -18.46 3.64 -0.13
N ASN A 137 -19.67 3.06 -0.12
CA ASN A 137 -20.25 2.45 -1.31
C ASN A 137 -20.61 3.50 -2.38
N ASP A 138 -21.15 4.66 -1.98
CA ASP A 138 -21.49 5.73 -2.92
C ASP A 138 -20.23 6.25 -3.65
N VAL A 139 -19.18 6.60 -2.92
CA VAL A 139 -17.94 7.12 -3.50
C VAL A 139 -17.28 6.05 -4.38
N ARG A 140 -17.18 4.81 -3.91
CA ARG A 140 -16.59 3.71 -4.67
C ARG A 140 -17.34 3.44 -5.97
N THR A 141 -18.66 3.36 -5.91
CA THR A 141 -19.51 3.12 -7.09
C THR A 141 -19.34 4.24 -8.12
N ARG A 142 -19.40 5.49 -7.69
CA ARG A 142 -19.18 6.66 -8.56
C ARG A 142 -17.81 6.61 -9.23
N PHE A 143 -16.78 6.30 -8.46
CA PHE A 143 -15.42 6.22 -8.99
C PHE A 143 -15.28 5.08 -10.01
N TYR A 144 -15.73 3.87 -9.69
CA TYR A 144 -15.62 2.70 -10.58
C TYR A 144 -16.43 2.90 -11.87
N THR A 145 -17.63 3.50 -11.77
CA THR A 145 -18.44 3.86 -12.93
C THR A 145 -17.73 4.91 -13.80
N ALA A 146 -17.15 5.94 -13.20
CA ALA A 146 -16.41 6.97 -13.92
C ALA A 146 -15.15 6.41 -14.62
N MET A 147 -14.51 5.38 -14.04
CA MET A 147 -13.39 4.67 -14.65
C MET A 147 -13.83 3.65 -15.71
N GLY A 148 -15.12 3.39 -15.86
CA GLY A 148 -15.65 2.41 -16.81
C GLY A 148 -15.23 0.98 -16.51
N LEU A 149 -15.15 0.59 -15.23
CA LEU A 149 -14.69 -0.75 -14.84
C LEU A 149 -15.76 -1.80 -15.09
N ASP A 150 -15.46 -2.74 -15.97
CA ASP A 150 -16.26 -3.95 -16.25
C ASP A 150 -15.32 -5.10 -16.66
N PRO A 151 -15.22 -6.18 -15.87
CA PRO A 151 -15.83 -6.37 -14.55
C PRO A 151 -15.21 -5.46 -13.47
N MET A 152 -15.95 -5.22 -12.39
CA MET A 152 -15.40 -4.57 -11.20
C MET A 152 -14.42 -5.52 -10.48
N PRO A 153 -13.40 -4.99 -9.76
CA PRO A 153 -12.47 -5.81 -9.01
C PRO A 153 -13.16 -6.53 -7.85
N ALA A 154 -12.65 -7.73 -7.49
CA ALA A 154 -13.05 -8.37 -6.25
C ALA A 154 -12.71 -7.45 -5.06
N SER A 155 -13.60 -7.34 -4.07
CA SER A 155 -13.41 -6.40 -2.97
C SER A 155 -13.90 -6.96 -1.65
N THR A 156 -13.18 -6.62 -0.56
CA THR A 156 -13.59 -6.88 0.81
C THR A 156 -13.52 -5.56 1.59
N GLY A 157 -14.60 -5.21 2.29
CA GLY A 157 -14.64 -4.08 3.22
C GLY A 157 -14.71 -4.61 4.65
N ILE A 158 -13.86 -4.13 5.53
CA ILE A 158 -13.81 -4.52 6.95
C ILE A 158 -13.62 -3.30 7.84
N GLN A 159 -14.16 -3.37 9.04
CA GLN A 159 -13.83 -2.39 10.06
C GLN A 159 -12.44 -2.66 10.63
N ALA A 160 -11.60 -1.65 10.69
CA ALA A 160 -10.25 -1.77 11.23
C ALA A 160 -9.80 -0.50 11.95
N ARG A 161 -9.02 -0.70 13.01
CA ARG A 161 -8.33 0.38 13.70
C ARG A 161 -7.09 0.79 12.90
N ILE A 162 -7.27 1.62 11.88
CA ILE A 162 -6.20 2.13 11.02
C ILE A 162 -5.06 2.75 11.88
N CYS A 163 -3.81 2.61 11.44
CA CYS A 163 -2.59 2.95 12.19
C CYS A 163 -2.55 4.39 12.76
N ARG A 164 -3.21 5.34 12.10
CA ARG A 164 -3.30 6.74 12.54
C ARG A 164 -4.75 7.08 12.89
N THR A 165 -4.92 7.84 13.96
CA THR A 165 -6.26 8.16 14.50
C THR A 165 -7.07 9.10 13.62
N ASP A 166 -6.42 9.88 12.77
CA ASP A 166 -7.00 10.85 11.85
C ASP A 166 -7.32 10.28 10.46
N LEU A 167 -6.94 9.02 10.17
CA LEU A 167 -7.30 8.30 8.96
C LEU A 167 -8.61 7.53 9.18
N LEU A 168 -9.54 7.67 8.25
CA LEU A 168 -10.88 7.06 8.30
C LEU A 168 -11.02 5.88 7.34
N VAL A 169 -10.18 5.84 6.29
CA VAL A 169 -10.17 4.78 5.29
C VAL A 169 -8.74 4.51 4.81
N GLU A 170 -8.45 3.25 4.53
CA GLU A 170 -7.22 2.77 3.91
C GLU A 170 -7.56 1.66 2.92
N ILE A 171 -6.86 1.59 1.79
CA ILE A 171 -7.10 0.58 0.75
C ILE A 171 -5.77 -0.02 0.32
N GLU A 172 -5.68 -1.35 0.36
CA GLU A 172 -4.65 -2.11 -0.33
C GLU A 172 -5.21 -2.70 -1.63
N ALA A 173 -4.35 -2.93 -2.61
CA ALA A 173 -4.78 -3.44 -3.90
C ALA A 173 -3.78 -4.41 -4.53
N MET A 174 -4.30 -5.32 -5.35
CA MET A 174 -3.54 -6.20 -6.24
C MET A 174 -3.92 -5.90 -7.67
N ALA A 175 -2.91 -5.77 -8.55
CA ALA A 175 -3.12 -5.61 -9.98
C ALA A 175 -2.26 -6.60 -10.77
N ILE A 176 -2.74 -7.02 -11.94
CA ILE A 176 -1.97 -7.85 -12.88
C ILE A 176 -1.81 -7.08 -14.18
N VAL A 177 -0.56 -6.85 -14.58
CA VAL A 177 -0.23 -6.09 -15.79
C VAL A 177 0.63 -6.92 -16.73
N ARG A 178 0.64 -6.54 -18.02
CA ARG A 178 1.61 -7.08 -18.99
C ARG A 178 2.92 -6.28 -18.89
N GLU A 179 4.04 -6.99 -18.92
CA GLU A 179 5.37 -6.40 -18.95
C GLU A 179 5.55 -5.54 -20.22
N GLY A 180 6.23 -4.40 -20.07
CA GLY A 180 6.49 -3.49 -21.22
C GLY A 180 5.39 -2.47 -21.50
N ARG A 181 4.30 -2.44 -20.76
CA ARG A 181 3.33 -1.35 -20.77
C ARG A 181 4.00 -0.11 -20.15
N LYS A 182 4.55 0.78 -20.98
CA LYS A 182 5.12 2.05 -20.50
C LYS A 182 3.98 2.91 -19.97
N GLY A 183 4.10 3.37 -18.74
CA GLY A 183 3.17 4.35 -18.17
C GLY A 183 3.02 5.53 -19.13
N MET A 184 1.81 5.99 -19.33
CA MET A 184 1.58 7.25 -20.06
C MET A 184 2.27 8.36 -19.25
N LYS A 185 3.49 8.75 -19.70
CA LYS A 185 4.11 9.97 -19.22
C LYS A 185 3.11 11.10 -19.44
N GLY A 186 2.70 11.75 -18.36
CA GLY A 186 1.67 12.77 -18.37
C GLY A 186 1.80 13.72 -19.55
N ARG A 187 0.74 13.81 -20.35
CA ARG A 187 0.58 14.91 -21.31
C ARG A 187 0.56 16.21 -20.48
N LYS A 188 1.65 16.95 -20.52
CA LYS A 188 1.63 18.36 -20.11
C LYS A 188 0.57 19.07 -20.97
N ARG A 189 -0.49 19.55 -20.34
CA ARG A 189 -1.32 20.63 -20.86
C ARG A 189 -0.98 21.90 -20.11
#